data_ff49ea22ee56d92f7a1430bc60fc3b18
#
_entry.id   ff49ea22ee56d92f7a1430bc60fc3b18
#
_cell.length_a   1.000
_cell.length_b   1.000
_cell.length_c   1.000
_cell.angle_alpha   90.00
_cell.angle_beta   90.00
_cell.angle_gamma   90.00
#
_symmetry.space_group_name_H-M   'P 1'
#
loop_
_entity.id
_entity.type
_entity.pdbx_description
1 polymer ?
#
loop_
_entity_poly.entity_id
_entity_poly.type
_entity_poly.pdbx_seq_one_letter_code
_entity_poly.pdbx_strand_id
1 'polypeptide(L)'
;MFENFKVYETEFAGRPLKIETGKMAQLANGSCLVRYGETCVHVAVTAAAKPRDGVDFFPLSVDFEEKLYSVGKIPGSYTKREGRPSDKAILVSRVIDRPIRPLFPKDMRNDVSVVCTVMSVDPDCQPEIAAMIGTSFALSISDIPWNGPISGVSVGLIDGEFIINPTKKQRELS
;
A
#
# COMPACT_ATOMS: atom_id res chain seq x y z
N MET A 1 23.02 11.33 -8.37
CA MET A 1 21.86 10.88 -9.18
C MET A 1 21.53 9.47 -8.72
N PHE A 2 20.28 9.11 -8.59
CA PHE A 2 19.91 7.78 -8.09
C PHE A 2 20.13 6.73 -9.20
N GLU A 3 21.08 5.83 -9.04
CA GLU A 3 21.49 4.87 -10.07
C GLU A 3 20.39 3.85 -10.43
N ASN A 4 19.53 3.52 -9.45
CA ASN A 4 18.47 2.52 -9.61
C ASN A 4 17.07 3.15 -9.76
N PHE A 5 16.97 4.43 -10.02
CA PHE A 5 15.69 5.10 -10.19
C PHE A 5 15.01 4.65 -11.48
N LYS A 6 13.82 4.09 -11.36
CA LYS A 6 12.97 3.64 -12.49
C LYS A 6 11.56 4.16 -12.31
N VAL A 7 10.91 4.42 -13.42
CA VAL A 7 9.53 4.90 -13.49
C VAL A 7 8.76 4.01 -14.46
N TYR A 8 7.59 3.57 -14.02
CA TYR A 8 6.65 2.80 -14.82
C TYR A 8 5.33 3.56 -14.86
N GLU A 9 4.80 3.75 -16.06
CA GLU A 9 3.56 4.50 -16.27
C GLU A 9 2.58 3.66 -17.08
N THR A 10 1.33 3.66 -16.67
CA THR A 10 0.23 2.99 -17.36
C THR A 10 -1.09 3.67 -17.03
N GLU A 11 -2.16 3.25 -17.67
CA GLU A 11 -3.52 3.64 -17.34
C GLU A 11 -4.21 2.49 -16.57
N PHE A 12 -4.90 2.81 -15.49
CA PHE A 12 -5.63 1.86 -14.67
C PHE A 12 -7.04 2.38 -14.38
N ALA A 13 -8.07 1.65 -14.85
CA ALA A 13 -9.47 2.06 -14.73
C ALA A 13 -9.73 3.50 -15.22
N GLY A 14 -9.18 3.87 -16.39
CA GLY A 14 -9.34 5.18 -17.00
C GLY A 14 -8.57 6.33 -16.32
N ARG A 15 -7.59 6.02 -15.45
CA ARG A 15 -6.78 7.01 -14.73
C ARG A 15 -5.29 6.71 -14.80
N PRO A 16 -4.42 7.72 -14.80
CA PRO A 16 -2.98 7.51 -14.84
C PRO A 16 -2.52 6.81 -13.56
N LEU A 17 -1.74 5.75 -13.74
CA LEU A 17 -1.03 5.04 -12.68
C LEU A 17 0.46 5.12 -12.97
N LYS A 18 1.22 5.66 -12.01
CA LYS A 18 2.66 5.80 -12.09
C LYS A 18 3.31 5.19 -10.86
N ILE A 19 4.34 4.37 -11.08
CA ILE A 19 5.11 3.74 -10.01
C ILE A 19 6.58 4.14 -10.16
N GLU A 20 7.13 4.73 -9.10
CA GLU A 20 8.54 5.14 -9.03
C GLU A 20 9.26 4.24 -8.00
N THR A 21 10.43 3.72 -8.34
CA THR A 21 11.27 2.91 -7.44
C THR A 21 12.74 3.33 -7.49
N GLY A 22 13.52 2.95 -6.45
CA GLY A 22 14.95 3.23 -6.36
C GLY A 22 15.32 4.64 -5.88
N LYS A 23 14.35 5.45 -5.43
CA LYS A 23 14.57 6.82 -4.94
C LYS A 23 14.39 6.95 -3.43
N MET A 24 13.33 6.35 -2.90
CA MET A 24 12.96 6.43 -1.48
C MET A 24 13.20 5.10 -0.79
N ALA A 25 13.39 5.12 0.54
CA ALA A 25 13.58 3.95 1.39
C ALA A 25 14.60 2.94 0.84
N GLN A 26 15.79 3.41 0.46
CA GLN A 26 16.85 2.61 -0.17
C GLN A 26 17.40 1.48 0.73
N LEU A 27 17.15 1.55 2.05
CA LEU A 27 17.55 0.51 3.01
C LEU A 27 16.49 -0.59 3.18
N ALA A 28 15.30 -0.42 2.60
CA ALA A 28 14.27 -1.46 2.58
C ALA A 28 14.62 -2.53 1.53
N ASN A 29 14.12 -3.76 1.73
CA ASN A 29 14.28 -4.83 0.75
C ASN A 29 13.58 -4.50 -0.58
N GLY A 30 12.46 -3.78 -0.52
CA GLY A 30 11.78 -3.24 -1.69
C GLY A 30 10.99 -1.98 -1.33
N SER A 31 10.93 -1.01 -2.24
CA SER A 31 10.14 0.20 -2.03
C SER A 31 9.67 0.81 -3.34
N CYS A 32 8.52 1.45 -3.28
CA CYS A 32 7.99 2.22 -4.40
C CYS A 32 7.12 3.38 -3.94
N LEU A 33 6.99 4.37 -4.80
CA LEU A 33 6.03 5.45 -4.70
C LEU A 33 4.99 5.27 -5.79
N VAL A 34 3.74 5.02 -5.39
CA VAL A 34 2.62 4.82 -6.31
C VAL A 34 1.82 6.11 -6.39
N ARG A 35 1.59 6.58 -7.61
CA ARG A 35 0.67 7.68 -7.92
C ARG A 35 -0.49 7.14 -8.73
N TYR A 36 -1.69 7.27 -8.20
CA TYR A 36 -2.93 6.92 -8.90
C TYR A 36 -3.81 8.17 -8.94
N GLY A 37 -3.91 8.78 -10.11
CA GLY A 37 -4.34 10.17 -10.21
C GLY A 37 -3.47 11.08 -9.34
N GLU A 38 -4.08 11.91 -8.48
CA GLU A 38 -3.37 12.76 -7.53
C GLU A 38 -3.12 12.07 -6.16
N THR A 39 -3.64 10.86 -5.97
CA THR A 39 -3.33 10.05 -4.78
C THR A 39 -1.91 9.52 -4.85
N CYS A 40 -1.13 9.72 -3.78
CA CYS A 40 0.24 9.27 -3.68
C CYS A 40 0.44 8.43 -2.42
N VAL A 41 0.93 7.19 -2.58
CA VAL A 41 1.23 6.28 -1.48
C VAL A 41 2.65 5.77 -1.61
N HIS A 42 3.44 5.95 -0.56
CA HIS A 42 4.77 5.34 -0.44
C HIS A 42 4.64 3.98 0.23
N VAL A 43 5.21 2.95 -0.38
CA VAL A 43 5.25 1.59 0.17
C VAL A 43 6.69 1.14 0.33
N ALA A 44 7.00 0.63 1.53
CA ALA A 44 8.28 0.01 1.83
C ALA A 44 8.06 -1.37 2.45
N VAL A 45 8.84 -2.36 2.03
CA VAL A 45 8.82 -3.71 2.57
C VAL A 45 10.19 -4.09 3.09
N THR A 46 10.22 -4.68 4.27
CA THR A 46 11.46 -5.14 4.93
C THR A 46 11.26 -6.55 5.49
N ALA A 47 12.32 -7.34 5.46
CA ALA A 47 12.34 -8.64 6.12
C ALA A 47 13.56 -8.75 7.03
N ALA A 48 13.38 -9.35 8.21
CA ALA A 48 14.49 -9.67 9.09
C ALA A 48 15.37 -10.74 8.44
N ALA A 49 16.71 -10.62 8.55
CA ALA A 49 17.65 -11.58 7.98
C ALA A 49 17.54 -12.97 8.62
N LYS A 50 17.08 -13.05 9.88
CA LYS A 50 16.91 -14.31 10.64
C LYS A 50 15.57 -14.31 11.36
N PRO A 51 14.92 -15.48 11.49
CA PRO A 51 13.74 -15.61 12.33
C PRO A 51 14.10 -15.36 13.80
N ARG A 52 13.11 -14.91 14.59
CA ARG A 52 13.26 -14.82 16.05
C ARG A 52 13.16 -16.20 16.68
N ASP A 53 13.95 -16.45 17.73
CA ASP A 53 13.89 -17.70 18.47
C ASP A 53 12.52 -17.90 19.12
N GLY A 54 12.00 -19.13 19.04
CA GLY A 54 10.74 -19.52 19.67
C GLY A 54 9.48 -19.09 18.92
N VAL A 55 9.57 -18.55 17.69
CA VAL A 55 8.41 -18.20 16.87
C VAL A 55 8.02 -19.37 15.97
N ASP A 56 6.80 -19.88 16.12
CA ASP A 56 6.23 -21.00 15.37
C ASP A 56 5.25 -20.57 14.26
N PHE A 57 4.95 -19.27 14.16
CA PHE A 57 4.08 -18.67 13.14
C PHE A 57 4.83 -17.71 12.22
N PHE A 58 4.20 -17.31 11.12
CA PHE A 58 4.74 -16.29 10.21
C PHE A 58 4.39 -14.87 10.69
N PRO A 59 5.39 -14.10 11.19
CA PRO A 59 5.16 -12.75 11.69
C PRO A 59 5.17 -11.72 10.54
N LEU A 60 4.02 -11.52 9.91
CA LEU A 60 3.79 -10.47 8.93
C LEU A 60 3.03 -9.32 9.60
N SER A 61 3.55 -8.11 9.52
CA SER A 61 2.85 -6.87 9.85
C SER A 61 2.60 -6.04 8.60
N VAL A 62 1.40 -5.49 8.50
CA VAL A 62 1.04 -4.54 7.46
C VAL A 62 0.48 -3.29 8.14
N ASP A 63 1.12 -2.16 7.91
CA ASP A 63 0.73 -0.88 8.47
C ASP A 63 0.29 0.07 7.35
N PHE A 64 -0.93 0.59 7.47
CA PHE A 64 -1.47 1.61 6.58
C PHE A 64 -1.58 2.92 7.35
N GLU A 65 -0.72 3.87 7.01
CA GLU A 65 -0.59 5.13 7.72
C GLU A 65 -1.26 6.27 6.96
N GLU A 66 -2.38 6.74 7.50
CA GLU A 66 -3.06 7.96 7.03
C GLU A 66 -2.42 9.17 7.75
N LYS A 67 -1.68 10.00 7.00
CA LYS A 67 -1.07 11.21 7.55
C LYS A 67 -1.99 12.41 7.32
N LEU A 68 -2.18 13.25 8.34
CA LEU A 68 -3.03 14.45 8.23
C LEU A 68 -2.52 15.45 7.18
N TYR A 69 -1.21 15.51 6.95
CA TYR A 69 -0.65 16.34 5.89
C TYR A 69 -1.09 15.92 4.49
N SER A 70 -1.49 14.65 4.29
CA SER A 70 -1.98 14.17 2.98
C SER A 70 -3.25 14.85 2.50
N VAL A 71 -3.99 15.47 3.43
CA VAL A 71 -5.19 16.29 3.19
C VAL A 71 -4.98 17.74 3.62
N GLY A 72 -3.73 18.19 3.73
CA GLY A 72 -3.36 19.57 4.07
C GLY A 72 -3.67 19.98 5.53
N LYS A 73 -3.76 19.02 6.45
CA LYS A 73 -4.06 19.27 7.86
C LYS A 73 -2.84 19.03 8.75
N ILE A 74 -2.79 19.73 9.88
CA ILE A 74 -1.82 19.53 10.95
C ILE A 74 -2.52 18.82 12.12
N PRO A 75 -1.87 17.85 12.81
CA PRO A 75 -2.44 17.24 14.01
C PRO A 75 -2.89 18.28 15.03
N GLY A 76 -4.14 18.16 15.50
CA GLY A 76 -4.78 19.15 16.38
C GLY A 76 -4.45 19.00 17.88
N SER A 77 -3.75 17.93 18.29
CA SER A 77 -3.40 17.70 19.70
C SER A 77 -2.30 18.65 20.18
N TYR A 78 -2.13 18.77 21.52
CA TYR A 78 -1.05 19.54 22.15
C TYR A 78 0.34 19.16 21.61
N THR A 79 0.59 17.87 21.39
CA THR A 79 1.88 17.36 20.91
C THR A 79 2.12 17.58 19.42
N LYS A 80 1.11 18.01 18.65
CA LYS A 80 1.18 18.16 17.19
C LYS A 80 1.69 16.90 16.47
N ARG A 81 1.36 15.72 17.00
CA ARG A 81 1.75 14.42 16.46
C ARG A 81 0.53 13.65 15.96
N GLU A 82 0.78 12.75 15.02
CA GLU A 82 -0.21 11.76 14.59
C GLU A 82 -0.61 10.89 15.79
N GLY A 83 -1.90 10.60 15.88
CA GLY A 83 -2.46 9.72 16.91
C GLY A 83 -2.34 8.24 16.56
N ARG A 84 -3.18 7.42 17.18
CA ARG A 84 -3.34 6.01 16.81
C ARG A 84 -3.93 5.91 15.40
N PRO A 85 -3.65 4.81 14.67
CA PRO A 85 -4.32 4.53 13.41
C PRO A 85 -5.84 4.54 13.56
N SER A 86 -6.55 5.06 12.56
CA SER A 86 -8.00 5.02 12.53
C SER A 86 -8.50 3.57 12.36
N ASP A 87 -9.75 3.29 12.76
CA ASP A 87 -10.36 1.97 12.53
C ASP A 87 -10.36 1.62 11.03
N LYS A 88 -10.57 2.62 10.17
CA LYS A 88 -10.46 2.47 8.72
C LYS A 88 -9.05 2.03 8.31
N ALA A 89 -8.01 2.69 8.81
CA ALA A 89 -6.61 2.35 8.51
C ALA A 89 -6.28 0.91 8.93
N ILE A 90 -6.76 0.47 10.10
CA ILE A 90 -6.61 -0.91 10.57
C ILE A 90 -7.31 -1.91 9.63
N LEU A 91 -8.53 -1.59 9.19
CA LEU A 91 -9.26 -2.46 8.25
C LEU A 91 -8.56 -2.53 6.89
N VAL A 92 -8.04 -1.42 6.37
CA VAL A 92 -7.26 -1.39 5.13
C VAL A 92 -5.99 -2.22 5.25
N SER A 93 -5.25 -2.11 6.35
CA SER A 93 -4.08 -2.96 6.63
C SER A 93 -4.44 -4.45 6.52
N ARG A 94 -5.58 -4.85 7.08
CA ARG A 94 -6.07 -6.24 7.01
C ARG A 94 -6.51 -6.66 5.62
N VAL A 95 -7.09 -5.74 4.84
CA VAL A 95 -7.46 -5.99 3.44
C VAL A 95 -6.22 -6.23 2.58
N ILE A 96 -5.10 -5.53 2.87
CA ILE A 96 -3.82 -5.74 2.19
C ILE A 96 -3.16 -7.04 2.68
N ASP A 97 -3.15 -7.31 3.99
CA ASP A 97 -2.52 -8.49 4.58
C ASP A 97 -3.11 -9.81 4.05
N ARG A 98 -4.44 -9.91 3.96
CA ARG A 98 -5.13 -11.16 3.63
C ARG A 98 -4.74 -11.77 2.27
N PRO A 99 -4.66 -11.03 1.16
CA PRO A 99 -4.27 -11.60 -0.13
C PRO A 99 -2.77 -11.85 -0.26
N ILE A 100 -1.89 -11.11 0.44
CA ILE A 100 -0.44 -11.29 0.33
C ILE A 100 0.08 -12.45 1.19
N ARG A 101 -0.50 -12.65 2.39
CA ARG A 101 -0.04 -13.64 3.39
C ARG A 101 0.05 -15.06 2.86
N PRO A 102 -0.95 -15.62 2.14
CA PRO A 102 -0.91 -17.00 1.67
C PRO A 102 0.11 -17.23 0.54
N LEU A 103 0.68 -16.17 -0.04
CA LEU A 103 1.66 -16.25 -1.12
C LEU A 103 3.11 -16.32 -0.62
N PHE A 104 3.33 -16.19 0.69
CA PHE A 104 4.63 -16.47 1.30
C PHE A 104 4.82 -17.97 1.52
N PRO A 105 6.08 -18.46 1.54
CA PRO A 105 6.37 -19.87 1.87
C PRO A 105 5.81 -20.24 3.25
N LYS A 106 5.24 -21.44 3.35
CA LYS A 106 4.60 -21.93 4.60
C LYS A 106 5.58 -22.11 5.78
N ASP A 107 6.84 -22.32 5.47
CA ASP A 107 7.93 -22.49 6.42
C ASP A 107 8.64 -21.18 6.77
N MET A 108 8.24 -20.05 6.17
CA MET A 108 8.81 -18.74 6.48
C MET A 108 8.50 -18.33 7.92
N ARG A 109 9.53 -17.91 8.65
CA ARG A 109 9.44 -17.45 10.06
C ARG A 109 10.13 -16.11 10.28
N ASN A 110 10.72 -15.52 9.23
CA ASN A 110 11.32 -14.19 9.31
C ASN A 110 10.24 -13.13 9.50
N ASP A 111 10.52 -12.13 10.33
CA ASP A 111 9.64 -10.96 10.44
C ASP A 111 9.59 -10.21 9.11
N VAL A 112 8.40 -10.00 8.59
CA VAL A 112 8.17 -9.17 7.41
C VAL A 112 7.28 -8.00 7.79
N SER A 113 7.70 -6.80 7.43
CA SER A 113 6.96 -5.57 7.66
C SER A 113 6.68 -4.86 6.34
N VAL A 114 5.44 -4.51 6.12
CA VAL A 114 4.97 -3.70 4.99
C VAL A 114 4.39 -2.41 5.53
N VAL A 115 4.96 -1.29 5.15
CA VAL A 115 4.49 0.04 5.58
C VAL A 115 4.00 0.81 4.36
N CYS A 116 2.72 1.17 4.39
CA CYS A 116 2.06 1.97 3.36
C CYS A 116 1.76 3.36 3.94
N THR A 117 2.47 4.40 3.49
CA THR A 117 2.27 5.77 3.98
C THR A 117 1.55 6.59 2.91
N VAL A 118 0.38 7.09 3.25
CA VAL A 118 -0.41 7.97 2.38
C VAL A 118 0.15 9.38 2.43
N MET A 119 0.62 9.89 1.29
CA MET A 119 1.28 11.19 1.19
C MET A 119 0.37 12.28 0.61
N SER A 120 -0.53 11.92 -0.30
CA SER A 120 -1.61 12.79 -0.81
C SER A 120 -2.84 11.96 -1.15
N VAL A 121 -4.02 12.57 -1.13
CA VAL A 121 -5.30 11.89 -1.38
C VAL A 121 -6.11 12.68 -2.40
N ASP A 122 -6.48 11.99 -3.47
CA ASP A 122 -7.52 12.38 -4.40
C ASP A 122 -8.82 11.64 -4.02
N PRO A 123 -9.93 12.33 -3.77
CA PRO A 123 -11.20 11.69 -3.40
C PRO A 123 -11.72 10.66 -4.40
N ASP A 124 -11.34 10.78 -5.67
CA ASP A 124 -11.74 9.87 -6.74
C ASP A 124 -10.79 8.67 -6.91
N CYS A 125 -9.57 8.76 -6.36
CA CYS A 125 -8.55 7.72 -6.43
C CYS A 125 -8.25 7.18 -5.04
N GLN A 126 -8.86 6.06 -4.67
CA GLN A 126 -8.75 5.50 -3.33
C GLN A 126 -7.30 5.10 -2.98
N PRO A 127 -6.74 5.59 -1.87
CA PRO A 127 -5.37 5.26 -1.47
C PRO A 127 -5.18 3.77 -1.12
N GLU A 128 -6.25 3.08 -0.73
CA GLU A 128 -6.25 1.64 -0.45
C GLU A 128 -5.85 0.82 -1.68
N ILE A 129 -6.34 1.22 -2.86
CA ILE A 129 -6.02 0.56 -4.14
C ILE A 129 -4.56 0.82 -4.51
N ALA A 130 -4.11 2.08 -4.41
CA ALA A 130 -2.71 2.44 -4.64
C ALA A 130 -1.76 1.69 -3.69
N ALA A 131 -2.13 1.55 -2.40
CA ALA A 131 -1.35 0.82 -1.41
C ALA A 131 -1.26 -0.68 -1.73
N MET A 132 -2.35 -1.31 -2.17
CA MET A 132 -2.35 -2.73 -2.56
C MET A 132 -1.46 -2.99 -3.77
N ILE A 133 -1.58 -2.17 -4.82
CA ILE A 133 -0.72 -2.25 -6.01
C ILE A 133 0.74 -2.02 -5.62
N GLY A 134 1.00 -0.99 -4.80
CA GLY A 134 2.35 -0.68 -4.32
C GLY A 134 2.96 -1.79 -3.48
N THR A 135 2.18 -2.43 -2.61
CA THR A 135 2.63 -3.59 -1.81
C THR A 135 3.01 -4.76 -2.71
N SER A 136 2.16 -5.08 -3.67
CA SER A 136 2.45 -6.12 -4.66
C SER A 136 3.72 -5.82 -5.46
N PHE A 137 3.88 -4.58 -5.91
CA PHE A 137 5.06 -4.14 -6.65
C PHE A 137 6.32 -4.20 -5.79
N ALA A 138 6.30 -3.64 -4.57
CA ALA A 138 7.44 -3.61 -3.66
C ALA A 138 7.90 -5.02 -3.26
N LEU A 139 6.97 -5.94 -2.98
CA LEU A 139 7.29 -7.35 -2.72
C LEU A 139 7.90 -8.04 -3.96
N SER A 140 7.35 -7.79 -5.15
CA SER A 140 7.83 -8.42 -6.39
C SER A 140 9.23 -7.99 -6.81
N ILE A 141 9.67 -6.77 -6.46
CA ILE A 141 11.02 -6.27 -6.77
C ILE A 141 12.02 -6.52 -5.64
N SER A 142 11.55 -7.01 -4.47
CA SER A 142 12.39 -7.32 -3.31
C SER A 142 13.04 -8.71 -3.45
N ASP A 143 14.00 -8.99 -2.59
CA ASP A 143 14.61 -10.32 -2.40
C ASP A 143 13.81 -11.23 -1.45
N ILE A 144 12.64 -10.75 -0.98
CA ILE A 144 11.77 -11.51 -0.08
C ILE A 144 11.04 -12.60 -0.89
N PRO A 145 11.12 -13.88 -0.45
CA PRO A 145 10.43 -14.97 -1.17
C PRO A 145 8.92 -14.80 -1.10
N TRP A 146 8.31 -14.51 -2.24
CA TRP A 146 6.87 -14.26 -2.35
C TRP A 146 6.35 -14.63 -3.74
N ASN A 147 5.25 -15.37 -3.82
CA ASN A 147 4.67 -15.92 -5.06
C ASN A 147 3.52 -15.06 -5.61
N GLY A 148 3.70 -13.71 -5.62
CA GLY A 148 2.79 -12.78 -6.30
C GLY A 148 3.05 -12.72 -7.81
N PRO A 149 2.53 -11.71 -8.51
CA PRO A 149 1.90 -10.48 -7.98
C PRO A 149 0.42 -10.64 -7.62
N ILE A 150 -0.10 -9.64 -6.90
CA ILE A 150 -1.54 -9.43 -6.68
C ILE A 150 -1.95 -8.05 -7.18
N SER A 151 -3.25 -7.87 -7.39
CA SER A 151 -3.86 -6.57 -7.61
C SER A 151 -5.22 -6.51 -6.93
N GLY A 152 -5.80 -5.31 -6.83
CA GLY A 152 -7.12 -5.11 -6.27
C GLY A 152 -7.82 -3.94 -6.92
N VAL A 153 -9.15 -4.02 -6.96
CA VAL A 153 -10.03 -2.97 -7.45
C VAL A 153 -11.21 -2.81 -6.48
N SER A 154 -11.75 -1.60 -6.42
CA SER A 154 -13.08 -1.37 -5.87
C SER A 154 -14.10 -1.54 -6.99
N VAL A 155 -15.23 -2.17 -6.70
CA VAL A 155 -16.32 -2.33 -7.67
C VAL A 155 -17.59 -1.74 -7.08
N GLY A 156 -18.23 -0.84 -7.81
CA GLY A 156 -19.56 -0.33 -7.53
C GLY A 156 -20.58 -0.90 -8.51
N LEU A 157 -21.84 -0.98 -8.08
CA LEU A 157 -22.97 -1.35 -8.92
C LEU A 157 -23.93 -0.14 -9.02
N ILE A 158 -24.01 0.47 -10.20
CA ILE A 158 -24.85 1.65 -10.43
C ILE A 158 -25.76 1.37 -11.62
N ASP A 159 -27.04 1.54 -11.45
CA ASP A 159 -28.07 1.29 -12.50
C ASP A 159 -27.92 -0.08 -13.19
N GLY A 160 -27.44 -1.10 -12.46
CA GLY A 160 -27.25 -2.45 -12.98
C GLY A 160 -25.91 -2.67 -13.71
N GLU A 161 -25.04 -1.67 -13.80
CA GLU A 161 -23.71 -1.76 -14.40
C GLU A 161 -22.59 -1.80 -13.35
N PHE A 162 -21.58 -2.66 -13.55
CA PHE A 162 -20.40 -2.72 -12.70
C PHE A 162 -19.39 -1.66 -13.12
N ILE A 163 -18.99 -0.82 -12.17
CA ILE A 163 -17.98 0.23 -12.37
C ILE A 163 -16.74 -0.11 -11.54
N ILE A 164 -15.58 -0.19 -12.21
CA ILE A 164 -14.30 -0.43 -11.55
C ILE A 164 -13.74 0.90 -11.03
N ASN A 165 -13.31 0.90 -9.77
CA ASN A 165 -12.77 2.06 -9.07
C ASN A 165 -13.70 3.29 -9.20
N PRO A 166 -14.95 3.22 -8.73
CA PRO A 166 -15.91 4.31 -8.87
C PRO A 166 -15.40 5.60 -8.22
N THR A 167 -15.73 6.75 -8.83
CA THR A 167 -15.46 8.08 -8.26
C THR A 167 -16.21 8.26 -6.95
N LYS A 168 -15.85 9.31 -6.17
CA LYS A 168 -16.56 9.61 -4.92
C LYS A 168 -18.07 9.73 -5.13
N LYS A 169 -18.50 10.49 -6.16
CA LYS A 169 -19.92 10.64 -6.48
C LYS A 169 -20.60 9.32 -6.85
N GLN A 170 -19.92 8.48 -7.60
CA GLN A 170 -20.43 7.17 -7.99
C GLN A 170 -20.55 6.21 -6.79
N ARG A 171 -19.63 6.26 -5.83
CA ARG A 171 -19.72 5.47 -4.58
C ARG A 171 -20.90 5.86 -3.69
N GLU A 172 -21.37 7.11 -3.76
CA GLU A 172 -22.54 7.58 -3.03
C GLU A 172 -23.86 7.06 -3.65
N LEU A 173 -23.81 6.57 -4.90
CA LEU A 173 -24.96 6.01 -5.63
C LEU A 173 -24.96 4.48 -5.67
N SER A 174 -23.90 3.83 -5.22
CA SER A 174 -23.68 2.38 -5.30
C SER A 174 -24.17 1.61 -4.09
#